data_183ed026d2b2dfdaa5ce86b0fda69fe5
#
_entry.id   183ed026d2b2dfdaa5ce86b0fda69fe5
#
_cell.length_a   1.000
_cell.length_b   1.000
_cell.length_c   1.000
_cell.angle_alpha   90.00
_cell.angle_beta   90.00
_cell.angle_gamma   90.00
#
_symmetry.space_group_name_H-M   'P 1'
#
loop_
_entity.id
_entity.type
_entity.pdbx_description
1 polymer ?
#
loop_
_entity_poly.entity_id
_entity_poly.type
_entity_poly.pdbx_seq_one_letter_code
_entity_poly.pdbx_strand_id
1 'polypeptide(L)'
;MKRILTIVLPLLLVLVVLSGCGGNEANNTANNTKAANTPAADTTENNTTGSETETTGYVPEKLTVQFVPSQNADTLEAKAKPLEELLNAKLGIPVEVSVSTDYNVIIEAMASHKVDVGFLPPTAYVLAKEKGAAEVILQAQRFGVQDETGAPTDQLVDFYKSMIIVKKDSPIQSVADLKGKKIAYQNVTSSAGYVWPAAIMMDNGVDPLSDVEAITVKGHDQAVLAVLNGDVDAAAIFQDARNIVKKDYPTVFEDTRVLTYTANIPNDTISVRSDMNAEWSAKIQQAFIDIGLDPAGRAIIKEIYSHEGYVKSEDSIFNVVREYGQKVKTE
;
A
#
# COMPACT_ATOMS: atom_id res chain seq x y z
N MET A 1 -43.19 26.59 22.94
CA MET A 1 -43.00 27.93 22.32
C MET A 1 -41.93 27.81 21.26
N LYS A 2 -42.34 27.92 19.99
CA LYS A 2 -41.53 27.84 18.79
C LYS A 2 -40.66 29.07 18.62
N ARG A 3 -39.43 28.96 18.29
CA ARG A 3 -38.68 30.00 17.56
C ARG A 3 -37.91 29.38 16.43
N ILE A 4 -38.43 29.54 15.23
CA ILE A 4 -37.85 29.31 13.93
C ILE A 4 -36.93 30.49 13.64
N LEU A 5 -35.65 30.25 13.34
CA LEU A 5 -34.72 31.25 12.86
C LEU A 5 -34.34 30.91 11.41
N THR A 6 -34.93 31.66 10.50
CA THR A 6 -34.69 31.63 9.06
C THR A 6 -33.49 32.52 8.77
N ILE A 7 -32.41 31.92 8.22
CA ILE A 7 -31.27 32.68 7.68
C ILE A 7 -31.35 32.69 6.15
N VAL A 8 -31.51 33.88 5.60
CA VAL A 8 -31.53 34.18 4.17
C VAL A 8 -30.10 34.35 3.68
N LEU A 9 -29.74 33.58 2.63
CA LEU A 9 -28.45 33.64 1.94
C LEU A 9 -28.57 34.59 0.73
N PRO A 10 -27.72 35.62 0.56
CA PRO A 10 -27.68 36.39 -0.67
C PRO A 10 -26.77 35.74 -1.72
N LEU A 11 -27.34 35.53 -2.88
CA LEU A 11 -26.74 35.07 -4.14
C LEU A 11 -25.95 36.27 -4.76
N LEU A 12 -24.64 36.17 -4.85
CA LEU A 12 -23.81 37.13 -5.57
C LEU A 12 -23.48 36.61 -6.96
N LEU A 13 -24.09 37.25 -7.95
CA LEU A 13 -23.85 36.98 -9.38
C LEU A 13 -22.67 37.86 -9.85
N VAL A 14 -21.57 37.23 -10.31
CA VAL A 14 -20.47 37.98 -10.96
C VAL A 14 -20.48 37.64 -12.45
N LEU A 15 -20.82 38.70 -13.22
CA LEU A 15 -20.66 38.70 -14.68
C LEU A 15 -19.19 38.88 -15.07
N VAL A 16 -18.66 38.01 -15.91
CA VAL A 16 -17.40 38.21 -16.61
C VAL A 16 -17.68 38.62 -18.04
N VAL A 17 -17.17 39.79 -18.39
CA VAL A 17 -17.25 40.37 -19.74
C VAL A 17 -16.09 39.90 -20.58
N LEU A 18 -16.39 39.35 -21.75
CA LEU A 18 -15.44 39.02 -22.84
C LEU A 18 -15.17 40.32 -23.68
N SER A 19 -13.91 40.56 -23.96
CA SER A 19 -13.42 41.32 -25.12
C SER A 19 -12.08 40.72 -25.49
N GLY A 20 -11.75 40.27 -26.64
CA GLY A 20 -12.15 40.54 -28.00
C GLY A 20 -10.95 41.05 -28.80
N CYS A 21 -10.55 40.19 -29.79
CA CYS A 21 -9.95 40.53 -31.08
C CYS A 21 -8.52 41.07 -31.18
N GLY A 22 -7.75 40.44 -32.08
CA GLY A 22 -6.81 41.09 -32.99
C GLY A 22 -5.72 40.13 -33.50
N GLY A 23 -5.96 39.54 -34.66
CA GLY A 23 -5.01 38.79 -35.44
C GLY A 23 -4.02 39.68 -36.20
N ASN A 24 -2.96 39.11 -36.71
CA ASN A 24 -2.58 39.30 -38.11
C ASN A 24 -1.53 38.26 -38.56
N GLU A 25 -1.75 37.85 -39.77
CA GLU A 25 -0.99 36.89 -40.57
C GLU A 25 0.35 37.49 -41.12
N ALA A 26 1.14 36.55 -41.51
CA ALA A 26 1.74 36.39 -42.84
C ALA A 26 3.25 36.63 -43.01
N ASN A 27 3.79 35.57 -43.51
CA ASN A 27 4.60 35.43 -44.72
C ASN A 27 6.16 35.58 -44.68
N ASN A 28 6.74 34.42 -44.91
CA ASN A 28 7.49 34.06 -46.16
C ASN A 28 8.96 34.46 -46.30
N THR A 29 9.70 33.53 -46.60
CA THR A 29 10.59 33.28 -47.77
C THR A 29 12.03 32.95 -47.48
N ALA A 30 12.38 31.83 -48.00
CA ALA A 30 13.72 31.25 -48.15
C ALA A 30 14.72 32.23 -48.76
N ASN A 31 15.98 32.07 -48.44
CA ASN A 31 16.99 31.90 -49.48
C ASN A 31 18.32 31.30 -49.03
N ASN A 32 18.71 30.38 -49.81
CA ASN A 32 19.95 29.65 -50.00
C ASN A 32 21.13 30.59 -50.29
N THR A 33 22.31 30.35 -49.76
CA THR A 33 23.52 30.36 -50.59
C THR A 33 24.74 29.76 -49.87
N LYS A 34 25.51 29.09 -50.60
CA LYS A 34 26.52 28.09 -50.62
C LYS A 34 27.96 28.69 -50.51
N ALA A 35 28.86 27.83 -50.02
CA ALA A 35 30.32 27.75 -50.30
C ALA A 35 31.25 28.67 -49.43
N ALA A 36 32.41 28.31 -49.05
CA ALA A 36 33.38 27.23 -49.31
C ALA A 36 34.59 27.34 -48.36
N ASN A 37 35.22 26.17 -48.10
CA ASN A 37 36.65 25.89 -47.91
C ASN A 37 37.53 26.54 -46.82
N THR A 38 37.89 25.73 -45.84
CA THR A 38 39.16 25.08 -45.38
C THR A 38 40.52 25.90 -45.47
N PRO A 39 41.63 25.58 -44.71
CA PRO A 39 41.82 24.62 -43.59
C PRO A 39 42.76 25.11 -42.44
N ALA A 40 42.84 24.25 -41.41
CA ALA A 40 43.99 23.92 -40.55
C ALA A 40 44.37 24.85 -39.39
N ALA A 41 44.28 24.29 -38.17
CA ALA A 41 45.46 24.02 -37.35
C ALA A 41 45.09 23.16 -36.13
N ASP A 42 45.84 22.12 -36.00
CA ASP A 42 45.97 21.14 -34.95
C ASP A 42 46.27 21.79 -33.59
N THR A 43 45.43 21.46 -32.58
CA THR A 43 45.84 21.50 -31.17
C THR A 43 45.06 20.40 -30.43
N THR A 44 45.81 19.35 -30.17
CA THR A 44 45.42 18.22 -29.31
C THR A 44 45.24 18.70 -27.87
N GLU A 45 44.04 19.02 -27.47
CA GLU A 45 43.67 19.04 -26.04
C GLU A 45 42.94 17.74 -25.69
N ASN A 46 43.64 16.97 -24.87
CA ASN A 46 43.18 15.72 -24.30
C ASN A 46 42.13 16.05 -23.25
N ASN A 47 40.89 16.19 -23.68
CA ASN A 47 39.75 16.38 -22.77
C ASN A 47 39.21 15.00 -22.41
N THR A 48 39.70 14.48 -21.28
CA THR A 48 39.11 13.31 -20.60
C THR A 48 37.73 13.73 -20.13
N THR A 49 36.75 13.63 -21.00
CA THR A 49 35.36 13.77 -20.65
C THR A 49 35.00 12.52 -19.86
N GLY A 50 35.08 12.61 -18.53
CA GLY A 50 34.35 11.68 -17.66
C GLY A 50 32.89 11.72 -18.08
N SER A 51 32.40 10.61 -18.62
CA SER A 51 30.98 10.42 -18.83
C SER A 51 30.31 10.43 -17.45
N GLU A 52 29.92 11.62 -16.99
CA GLU A 52 28.90 11.73 -15.95
C GLU A 52 27.64 11.18 -16.61
N THR A 53 27.30 9.96 -16.28
CA THR A 53 25.97 9.42 -16.54
C THR A 53 25.04 10.32 -15.77
N GLU A 54 24.38 11.28 -16.44
CA GLU A 54 23.25 12.00 -15.83
C GLU A 54 22.25 10.96 -15.35
N THR A 55 22.23 10.71 -14.04
CA THR A 55 21.25 9.83 -13.41
C THR A 55 19.92 10.57 -13.43
N THR A 56 19.10 10.24 -14.43
CA THR A 56 17.75 10.79 -14.55
C THR A 56 16.87 10.26 -13.41
N GLY A 57 15.91 11.06 -12.95
CA GLY A 57 14.93 10.71 -11.93
C GLY A 57 15.04 11.55 -10.66
N TYR A 58 14.07 11.36 -9.78
CA TYR A 58 13.94 12.10 -8.52
C TYR A 58 15.01 11.69 -7.51
N VAL A 59 15.71 12.66 -6.97
CA VAL A 59 16.70 12.52 -5.89
C VAL A 59 16.13 13.19 -4.64
N PRO A 60 15.87 12.45 -3.55
CA PRO A 60 15.27 13.03 -2.35
C PRO A 60 16.29 13.82 -1.51
N GLU A 61 15.94 15.04 -1.11
CA GLU A 61 16.63 15.78 -0.04
C GLU A 61 16.11 15.35 1.35
N LYS A 62 14.87 14.85 1.40
CA LYS A 62 14.19 14.26 2.53
C LYS A 62 13.38 13.08 2.00
N LEU A 63 13.33 11.98 2.74
CA LEU A 63 12.56 10.80 2.38
C LEU A 63 11.28 10.71 3.21
N THR A 64 10.13 10.59 2.54
CA THR A 64 8.84 10.33 3.17
C THR A 64 8.47 8.86 3.02
N VAL A 65 8.23 8.19 4.16
CA VAL A 65 7.86 6.77 4.24
C VAL A 65 6.48 6.66 4.85
N GLN A 66 5.57 5.95 4.21
CA GLN A 66 4.21 5.82 4.71
C GLN A 66 3.74 4.37 4.75
N PHE A 67 2.95 4.05 5.79
CA PHE A 67 2.31 2.74 6.02
C PHE A 67 0.81 2.82 5.79
N VAL A 68 0.18 1.71 5.39
CA VAL A 68 -1.28 1.59 5.39
C VAL A 68 -1.79 1.35 6.82
N PRO A 69 -3.02 1.79 7.18
CA PRO A 69 -3.58 1.60 8.51
C PRO A 69 -4.16 0.17 8.66
N SER A 70 -3.29 -0.84 8.69
CA SER A 70 -3.70 -2.25 8.84
C SER A 70 -4.05 -2.67 10.27
N GLN A 71 -3.73 -1.82 11.24
CA GLN A 71 -4.04 -1.92 12.67
C GLN A 71 -4.44 -0.53 13.16
N ASN A 72 -4.73 -0.39 14.47
CA ASN A 72 -4.93 0.92 15.08
C ASN A 72 -3.79 1.88 14.69
N ALA A 73 -4.14 3.00 14.05
CA ALA A 73 -3.17 3.89 13.41
C ALA A 73 -2.19 4.51 14.41
N ASP A 74 -2.65 4.96 15.59
CA ASP A 74 -1.80 5.59 16.61
C ASP A 74 -0.77 4.59 17.16
N THR A 75 -1.20 3.35 17.39
CA THR A 75 -0.31 2.27 17.84
C THR A 75 0.71 1.91 16.78
N LEU A 76 0.28 1.84 15.51
CA LEU A 76 1.15 1.53 14.38
C LEU A 76 2.18 2.63 14.15
N GLU A 77 1.78 3.89 14.25
CA GLU A 77 2.68 5.05 14.10
C GLU A 77 3.74 5.04 15.20
N ALA A 78 3.34 4.82 16.46
CA ALA A 78 4.29 4.70 17.57
C ALA A 78 5.33 3.59 17.36
N LYS A 79 4.91 2.43 16.82
CA LYS A 79 5.81 1.32 16.51
C LYS A 79 6.73 1.62 15.32
N ALA A 80 6.24 2.38 14.34
CA ALA A 80 6.99 2.70 13.12
C ALA A 80 7.99 3.86 13.31
N LYS A 81 7.76 4.73 14.28
CA LYS A 81 8.60 5.92 14.51
C LYS A 81 10.10 5.64 14.66
N PRO A 82 10.55 4.58 15.39
CA PRO A 82 11.98 4.25 15.48
C PRO A 82 12.65 3.93 14.13
N LEU A 83 11.87 3.59 13.09
CA LEU A 83 12.42 3.35 11.75
C LEU A 83 13.00 4.61 11.10
N GLU A 84 12.51 5.80 11.47
CA GLU A 84 13.07 7.09 10.99
C GLU A 84 14.56 7.21 11.29
N GLU A 85 14.95 6.95 12.54
CA GLU A 85 16.34 7.09 12.97
C GLU A 85 17.24 6.06 12.25
N LEU A 86 16.75 4.83 12.08
CA LEU A 86 17.48 3.78 11.37
C LEU A 86 17.70 4.13 9.90
N LEU A 87 16.66 4.58 9.22
CA LEU A 87 16.75 4.98 7.81
C LEU A 87 17.60 6.24 7.64
N ASN A 88 17.44 7.24 8.51
CA ASN A 88 18.25 8.46 8.51
C ASN A 88 19.74 8.11 8.61
N ALA A 89 20.12 7.26 9.56
CA ALA A 89 21.52 6.84 9.76
C ALA A 89 22.10 6.12 8.52
N LYS A 90 21.28 5.34 7.81
CA LYS A 90 21.72 4.58 6.64
C LYS A 90 21.75 5.41 5.35
N LEU A 91 20.79 6.32 5.18
CA LEU A 91 20.60 7.08 3.95
C LEU A 91 21.34 8.43 3.97
N GLY A 92 21.60 8.98 5.16
CA GLY A 92 22.30 10.25 5.33
C GLY A 92 21.45 11.48 5.00
N ILE A 93 20.13 11.33 4.92
CA ILE A 93 19.15 12.40 4.72
C ILE A 93 18.03 12.29 5.76
N PRO A 94 17.29 13.39 6.07
CA PRO A 94 16.14 13.32 6.95
C PRO A 94 15.10 12.33 6.42
N VAL A 95 14.52 11.53 7.31
CA VAL A 95 13.43 10.60 6.99
C VAL A 95 12.23 10.93 7.86
N GLU A 96 11.05 10.91 7.30
CA GLU A 96 9.78 11.06 8.01
C GLU A 96 8.93 9.82 7.78
N VAL A 97 8.49 9.18 8.88
CA VAL A 97 7.64 8.00 8.86
C VAL A 97 6.25 8.38 9.37
N SER A 98 5.21 7.95 8.66
CA SER A 98 3.82 8.20 9.01
C SER A 98 2.92 7.03 8.67
N VAL A 99 1.69 7.03 9.21
CA VAL A 99 0.62 6.10 8.83
C VAL A 99 -0.45 6.85 8.06
N SER A 100 -0.86 6.31 6.92
CA SER A 100 -1.95 6.88 6.13
C SER A 100 -3.29 6.75 6.86
N THR A 101 -4.22 7.62 6.53
CA THR A 101 -5.60 7.55 7.05
C THR A 101 -6.44 6.47 6.37
N ASP A 102 -6.03 6.02 5.18
CA ASP A 102 -6.71 5.01 4.37
C ASP A 102 -5.75 4.39 3.33
N TYR A 103 -6.07 3.19 2.84
CA TYR A 103 -5.29 2.46 1.84
C TYR A 103 -5.25 3.17 0.48
N ASN A 104 -6.34 3.87 0.07
CA ASN A 104 -6.35 4.61 -1.19
C ASN A 104 -5.57 5.93 -1.06
N VAL A 105 -5.55 6.53 0.13
CA VAL A 105 -4.85 7.80 0.38
C VAL A 105 -3.36 7.67 0.14
N ILE A 106 -2.72 6.57 0.56
CA ILE A 106 -1.29 6.37 0.30
C ILE A 106 -1.00 6.19 -1.20
N ILE A 107 -1.89 5.50 -1.95
CA ILE A 107 -1.76 5.35 -3.40
C ILE A 107 -1.79 6.72 -4.09
N GLU A 108 -2.76 7.57 -3.72
CA GLU A 108 -2.86 8.94 -4.27
C GLU A 108 -1.70 9.84 -3.82
N ALA A 109 -1.20 9.66 -2.60
CA ALA A 109 -0.05 10.39 -2.10
C ALA A 109 1.24 10.04 -2.86
N MET A 110 1.43 8.77 -3.22
CA MET A 110 2.53 8.33 -4.09
C MET A 110 2.34 8.86 -5.52
N ALA A 111 1.13 8.77 -6.09
CA ALA A 111 0.82 9.30 -7.43
C ALA A 111 1.02 10.81 -7.55
N SER A 112 0.80 11.55 -6.47
CA SER A 112 1.03 13.00 -6.40
C SER A 112 2.41 13.38 -5.85
N HIS A 113 3.32 12.42 -5.74
CA HIS A 113 4.70 12.58 -5.30
C HIS A 113 4.86 13.17 -3.88
N LYS A 114 3.87 12.98 -3.02
CA LYS A 114 3.92 13.41 -1.60
C LYS A 114 4.50 12.34 -0.68
N VAL A 115 4.55 11.10 -1.14
CA VAL A 115 5.14 9.96 -0.46
C VAL A 115 6.15 9.32 -1.38
N ASP A 116 7.37 9.13 -0.89
CA ASP A 116 8.48 8.58 -1.66
C ASP A 116 8.56 7.06 -1.56
N VAL A 117 8.22 6.51 -0.38
CA VAL A 117 8.25 5.07 -0.09
C VAL A 117 6.95 4.64 0.56
N GLY A 118 6.29 3.65 -0.02
CA GLY A 118 5.07 3.05 0.50
C GLY A 118 5.30 1.62 0.99
N PHE A 119 4.84 1.32 2.21
CA PHE A 119 4.62 -0.06 2.65
C PHE A 119 3.21 -0.44 2.22
N LEU A 120 3.12 -1.19 1.13
CA LEU A 120 1.86 -1.48 0.47
C LEU A 120 1.53 -2.97 0.53
N PRO A 121 0.33 -3.35 0.96
CA PRO A 121 -0.15 -4.71 0.71
C PRO A 121 -0.28 -4.93 -0.81
N PRO A 122 -0.19 -6.19 -1.28
CA PRO A 122 -0.08 -6.51 -2.70
C PRO A 122 -1.12 -5.85 -3.60
N THR A 123 -2.39 -5.81 -3.18
CA THR A 123 -3.46 -5.17 -3.97
C THR A 123 -3.25 -3.66 -4.08
N ALA A 124 -2.87 -2.99 -2.99
CA ALA A 124 -2.58 -1.56 -3.02
C ALA A 124 -1.36 -1.26 -3.90
N TYR A 125 -0.33 -2.14 -3.87
CA TYR A 125 0.82 -2.03 -4.77
C TYR A 125 0.41 -2.14 -6.24
N VAL A 126 -0.35 -3.17 -6.61
CA VAL A 126 -0.80 -3.35 -8.01
C VAL A 126 -1.57 -2.14 -8.50
N LEU A 127 -2.48 -1.59 -7.69
CA LEU A 127 -3.21 -0.38 -8.04
C LEU A 127 -2.30 0.85 -8.17
N ALA A 128 -1.31 1.02 -7.29
CA ALA A 128 -0.31 2.08 -7.39
C ALA A 128 0.54 1.93 -8.66
N LYS A 129 0.94 0.71 -8.99
CA LYS A 129 1.68 0.38 -10.22
C LYS A 129 0.88 0.69 -11.48
N GLU A 130 -0.38 0.28 -11.53
CA GLU A 130 -1.29 0.55 -12.65
C GLU A 130 -1.53 2.06 -12.87
N LYS A 131 -1.49 2.85 -11.79
CA LYS A 131 -1.52 4.32 -11.85
C LYS A 131 -0.18 4.96 -12.25
N GLY A 132 0.89 4.17 -12.42
CA GLY A 132 2.24 4.68 -12.65
C GLY A 132 2.83 5.39 -11.43
N ALA A 133 2.32 5.12 -10.23
CA ALA A 133 2.69 5.81 -8.99
C ALA A 133 3.85 5.13 -8.23
N ALA A 134 4.03 3.82 -8.39
CA ALA A 134 4.98 3.05 -7.59
C ALA A 134 5.71 1.95 -8.38
N GLU A 135 6.95 1.69 -7.96
CA GLU A 135 7.77 0.55 -8.37
C GLU A 135 8.14 -0.27 -7.13
N VAL A 136 7.92 -1.60 -7.18
CA VAL A 136 8.34 -2.48 -6.09
C VAL A 136 9.86 -2.63 -6.10
N ILE A 137 10.47 -2.56 -4.93
CA ILE A 137 11.89 -2.81 -4.76
C ILE A 137 12.17 -3.99 -3.84
N LEU A 138 11.27 -4.27 -2.89
CA LEU A 138 11.40 -5.35 -1.92
C LEU A 138 10.04 -5.98 -1.61
N GLN A 139 10.10 -7.24 -1.21
CA GLN A 139 9.00 -7.98 -0.61
C GLN A 139 9.39 -8.40 0.81
N ALA A 140 8.44 -8.32 1.73
CA ALA A 140 8.66 -8.71 3.11
C ALA A 140 8.73 -10.24 3.26
N GLN A 141 9.53 -10.69 4.23
CA GLN A 141 9.52 -12.05 4.72
C GLN A 141 8.99 -12.08 6.15
N ARG A 142 8.28 -13.15 6.50
CA ARG A 142 7.79 -13.45 7.85
C ARG A 142 7.94 -14.92 8.16
N PHE A 143 7.84 -15.30 9.42
CA PHE A 143 7.66 -16.71 9.74
C PHE A 143 6.28 -17.18 9.26
N GLY A 144 6.24 -18.37 8.68
CA GLY A 144 4.97 -19.03 8.37
C GLY A 144 4.13 -19.19 9.65
N VAL A 145 2.83 -19.39 9.49
CA VAL A 145 1.88 -19.54 10.60
C VAL A 145 1.20 -20.90 10.49
N GLN A 146 1.11 -21.61 11.61
CA GLN A 146 0.35 -22.85 11.72
C GLN A 146 -1.16 -22.55 11.68
N ASP A 147 -1.87 -23.19 10.78
CA ASP A 147 -3.31 -22.93 10.57
C ASP A 147 -4.15 -23.24 11.82
N GLU A 148 -3.80 -24.29 12.59
CA GLU A 148 -4.57 -24.74 13.76
C GLU A 148 -4.39 -23.87 14.99
N THR A 149 -3.17 -23.36 15.21
CA THR A 149 -2.78 -22.70 16.46
C THR A 149 -2.57 -21.20 16.32
N GLY A 150 -2.38 -20.69 15.10
CA GLY A 150 -1.94 -19.31 14.85
C GLY A 150 -0.50 -19.06 15.31
N ALA A 151 0.24 -20.10 15.70
CA ALA A 151 1.62 -19.96 16.15
C ALA A 151 2.57 -19.79 14.95
N PRO A 152 3.64 -18.99 15.07
CA PRO A 152 4.65 -18.90 14.03
C PRO A 152 5.41 -20.23 13.90
N THR A 153 5.82 -20.54 12.67
CA THR A 153 6.78 -21.60 12.36
C THR A 153 8.22 -21.05 12.48
N ASP A 154 9.21 -21.90 12.25
CA ASP A 154 10.62 -21.52 12.15
C ASP A 154 11.08 -21.24 10.71
N GLN A 155 10.18 -21.38 9.74
CA GLN A 155 10.46 -21.18 8.31
C GLN A 155 10.04 -19.78 7.86
N LEU A 156 10.99 -19.03 7.26
CA LEU A 156 10.69 -17.77 6.58
C LEU A 156 9.96 -18.04 5.26
N VAL A 157 8.91 -17.27 5.02
CA VAL A 157 8.09 -17.29 3.81
C VAL A 157 7.87 -15.88 3.29
N ASP A 158 7.64 -15.77 1.99
CA ASP A 158 7.35 -14.51 1.28
C ASP A 158 5.85 -14.36 0.93
N PHE A 159 5.01 -15.10 1.63
CA PHE A 159 3.57 -15.08 1.50
C PHE A 159 2.88 -15.13 2.86
N TYR A 160 1.59 -14.84 2.88
CA TYR A 160 0.68 -15.06 3.99
C TYR A 160 -0.69 -15.49 3.47
N LYS A 161 -1.62 -15.81 4.36
CA LYS A 161 -3.00 -16.13 3.99
C LYS A 161 -3.94 -15.10 4.58
N SER A 162 -5.10 -14.96 3.97
CA SER A 162 -6.27 -14.42 4.64
C SER A 162 -7.09 -15.54 5.25
N MET A 163 -7.93 -15.18 6.21
CA MET A 163 -8.93 -16.07 6.79
C MET A 163 -10.22 -15.32 7.09
N ILE A 164 -11.32 -16.05 7.08
CA ILE A 164 -12.60 -15.59 7.62
C ILE A 164 -12.76 -16.23 8.99
N ILE A 165 -13.00 -15.42 10.02
CA ILE A 165 -13.28 -15.90 11.38
C ILE A 165 -14.72 -15.64 11.76
N VAL A 166 -15.23 -16.47 12.68
CA VAL A 166 -16.54 -16.35 13.32
C VAL A 166 -16.39 -16.61 14.81
N LYS A 167 -17.41 -16.29 15.62
CA LYS A 167 -17.45 -16.74 17.02
C LYS A 167 -17.34 -18.26 17.12
N LYS A 168 -16.81 -18.77 18.24
CA LYS A 168 -16.62 -20.20 18.46
C LYS A 168 -17.93 -20.98 18.36
N ASP A 169 -19.00 -20.44 18.91
CA ASP A 169 -20.36 -21.01 18.98
C ASP A 169 -21.26 -20.56 17.81
N SER A 170 -20.72 -19.87 16.80
CA SER A 170 -21.48 -19.43 15.64
C SER A 170 -22.11 -20.60 14.89
N PRO A 171 -23.37 -20.49 14.44
CA PRO A 171 -24.02 -21.49 13.60
C PRO A 171 -23.48 -21.56 12.17
N ILE A 172 -22.65 -20.58 11.74
CA ILE A 172 -22.05 -20.51 10.40
C ILE A 172 -21.00 -21.62 10.29
N GLN A 173 -21.17 -22.62 9.43
CA GLN A 173 -20.27 -23.75 9.28
C GLN A 173 -19.50 -23.75 7.95
N SER A 174 -19.99 -23.01 6.96
CA SER A 174 -19.40 -22.92 5.61
C SER A 174 -19.42 -21.49 5.09
N VAL A 175 -18.66 -21.21 4.03
CA VAL A 175 -18.67 -19.91 3.36
C VAL A 175 -20.06 -19.59 2.79
N ALA A 176 -20.80 -20.59 2.34
CA ALA A 176 -22.17 -20.41 1.82
C ALA A 176 -23.15 -19.87 2.89
N ASP A 177 -22.92 -20.18 4.18
CA ASP A 177 -23.74 -19.70 5.30
C ASP A 177 -23.55 -18.21 5.60
N LEU A 178 -22.60 -17.56 4.94
CA LEU A 178 -22.37 -16.11 5.06
C LEU A 178 -23.46 -15.26 4.38
N LYS A 179 -24.33 -15.86 3.54
CA LYS A 179 -25.46 -15.14 2.93
C LYS A 179 -26.36 -14.53 4.00
N GLY A 180 -26.66 -13.23 3.85
CA GLY A 180 -27.47 -12.45 4.80
C GLY A 180 -26.78 -12.14 6.12
N LYS A 181 -25.47 -12.37 6.25
CA LYS A 181 -24.71 -12.12 7.49
C LYS A 181 -23.99 -10.77 7.42
N LYS A 182 -23.71 -10.23 8.62
CA LYS A 182 -22.84 -9.06 8.80
C LYS A 182 -21.37 -9.47 8.76
N ILE A 183 -20.61 -8.89 7.86
CA ILE A 183 -19.20 -9.23 7.69
C ILE A 183 -18.35 -7.99 7.82
N ALA A 184 -17.36 -8.01 8.71
CA ALA A 184 -16.34 -6.97 8.81
C ALA A 184 -15.28 -7.16 7.75
N TYR A 185 -15.09 -6.12 6.93
CA TYR A 185 -14.01 -5.98 5.97
C TYR A 185 -13.15 -4.76 6.30
N GLN A 186 -11.89 -4.75 5.81
CA GLN A 186 -11.15 -3.51 5.70
C GLN A 186 -11.46 -2.81 4.38
N ASN A 187 -10.58 -1.89 3.97
CA ASN A 187 -10.67 -1.21 2.69
C ASN A 187 -10.68 -2.24 1.52
N VAL A 188 -11.44 -1.94 0.46
CA VAL A 188 -11.55 -2.79 -0.75
C VAL A 188 -10.20 -3.05 -1.44
N THR A 189 -9.17 -2.27 -1.15
CA THR A 189 -7.79 -2.46 -1.64
C THR A 189 -6.91 -3.26 -0.67
N SER A 190 -7.49 -3.78 0.43
CA SER A 190 -6.80 -4.70 1.34
C SER A 190 -6.82 -6.11 0.77
N SER A 191 -5.66 -6.69 0.50
CA SER A 191 -5.55 -8.08 0.00
C SER A 191 -6.22 -9.08 0.94
N ALA A 192 -5.84 -9.09 2.22
CA ALA A 192 -6.36 -10.04 3.20
C ALA A 192 -7.68 -9.60 3.85
N GLY A 193 -7.95 -8.31 3.91
CA GLY A 193 -9.17 -7.78 4.52
C GLY A 193 -10.36 -7.69 3.58
N TYR A 194 -10.15 -7.91 2.27
CA TYR A 194 -11.24 -7.87 1.29
C TYR A 194 -11.00 -8.77 0.08
N VAL A 195 -9.95 -8.56 -0.73
CA VAL A 195 -9.86 -9.13 -2.08
C VAL A 195 -9.85 -10.67 -2.07
N TRP A 196 -8.99 -11.31 -1.26
CA TRP A 196 -8.92 -12.77 -1.17
C TRP A 196 -10.17 -13.39 -0.51
N PRO A 197 -10.67 -12.85 0.62
CA PRO A 197 -11.95 -13.29 1.19
C PRO A 197 -13.14 -13.15 0.22
N ALA A 198 -13.24 -12.03 -0.48
CA ALA A 198 -14.28 -11.81 -1.48
C ALA A 198 -14.21 -12.86 -2.61
N ALA A 199 -12.99 -13.15 -3.10
CA ALA A 199 -12.81 -14.17 -4.13
C ALA A 199 -13.26 -15.56 -3.69
N ILE A 200 -12.91 -15.99 -2.46
CA ILE A 200 -13.37 -17.31 -1.95
C ILE A 200 -14.88 -17.33 -1.69
N MET A 201 -15.47 -16.20 -1.29
CA MET A 201 -16.93 -16.09 -1.15
C MET A 201 -17.61 -16.26 -2.51
N MET A 202 -17.14 -15.60 -3.56
CA MET A 202 -17.67 -15.74 -4.92
C MET A 202 -17.53 -17.18 -5.44
N ASP A 203 -16.42 -17.87 -5.17
CA ASP A 203 -16.22 -19.29 -5.50
C ASP A 203 -17.24 -20.23 -4.80
N ASN A 204 -17.79 -19.78 -3.68
CA ASN A 204 -18.82 -20.50 -2.93
C ASN A 204 -20.23 -19.95 -3.15
N GLY A 205 -20.44 -19.15 -4.20
CA GLY A 205 -21.72 -18.60 -4.61
C GLY A 205 -22.28 -17.53 -3.68
N VAL A 206 -21.41 -16.83 -2.94
CA VAL A 206 -21.76 -15.69 -2.07
C VAL A 206 -21.17 -14.43 -2.68
N ASP A 207 -22.01 -13.50 -3.10
CA ASP A 207 -21.55 -12.18 -3.54
C ASP A 207 -21.15 -11.34 -2.31
N PRO A 208 -19.88 -10.84 -2.23
CA PRO A 208 -19.39 -10.12 -1.06
C PRO A 208 -20.01 -8.73 -0.84
N LEU A 209 -20.77 -8.22 -1.81
CA LEU A 209 -21.43 -6.91 -1.74
C LEU A 209 -22.95 -7.03 -1.63
N SER A 210 -23.57 -7.90 -2.42
CA SER A 210 -25.03 -7.98 -2.50
C SER A 210 -25.64 -9.07 -1.61
N ASP A 211 -24.92 -10.16 -1.32
CA ASP A 211 -25.42 -11.27 -0.50
C ASP A 211 -25.15 -11.09 1.01
N VAL A 212 -24.42 -10.05 1.44
CA VAL A 212 -24.03 -9.82 2.84
C VAL A 212 -24.23 -8.37 3.26
N GLU A 213 -24.29 -8.11 4.55
CA GLU A 213 -24.19 -6.75 5.12
C GLU A 213 -22.70 -6.45 5.37
N ALA A 214 -22.05 -5.75 4.43
CA ALA A 214 -20.63 -5.40 4.52
C ALA A 214 -20.41 -4.22 5.49
N ILE A 215 -19.62 -4.45 6.52
CA ILE A 215 -19.23 -3.43 7.51
C ILE A 215 -17.75 -3.12 7.34
N THR A 216 -17.42 -1.88 7.00
CA THR A 216 -16.03 -1.45 6.89
C THR A 216 -15.48 -1.06 8.25
N VAL A 217 -14.36 -1.68 8.66
CA VAL A 217 -13.64 -1.37 9.89
C VAL A 217 -12.21 -0.92 9.59
N LYS A 218 -11.63 -0.12 10.48
CA LYS A 218 -10.26 0.36 10.34
C LYS A 218 -9.31 -0.54 11.12
N GLY A 219 -8.60 -1.41 10.38
CA GLY A 219 -7.61 -2.33 10.95
C GLY A 219 -8.16 -3.74 11.20
N HIS A 220 -7.27 -4.72 11.13
CA HIS A 220 -7.58 -6.12 11.35
C HIS A 220 -7.89 -6.43 12.82
N ASP A 221 -7.31 -5.67 13.76
CA ASP A 221 -7.62 -5.70 15.18
C ASP A 221 -9.09 -5.36 15.43
N GLN A 222 -9.61 -4.29 14.79
CA GLN A 222 -11.01 -3.89 14.92
C GLN A 222 -11.96 -4.95 14.33
N ALA A 223 -11.55 -5.61 13.24
CA ALA A 223 -12.32 -6.72 12.67
C ALA A 223 -12.45 -7.91 13.66
N VAL A 224 -11.34 -8.27 14.33
CA VAL A 224 -11.35 -9.31 15.38
C VAL A 224 -12.26 -8.91 16.54
N LEU A 225 -12.13 -7.66 17.02
CA LEU A 225 -12.95 -7.15 18.13
C LEU A 225 -14.44 -7.12 17.78
N ALA A 226 -14.79 -6.76 16.55
CA ALA A 226 -16.18 -6.76 16.10
C ALA A 226 -16.82 -8.17 16.17
N VAL A 227 -16.05 -9.23 15.85
CA VAL A 227 -16.51 -10.61 16.03
C VAL A 227 -16.65 -10.96 17.52
N LEU A 228 -15.64 -10.66 18.35
CA LEU A 228 -15.68 -10.95 19.79
C LEU A 228 -16.85 -10.27 20.46
N ASN A 229 -17.14 -9.02 20.12
CA ASN A 229 -18.27 -8.26 20.69
C ASN A 229 -19.64 -8.74 20.15
N GLY A 230 -19.67 -9.39 18.98
CA GLY A 230 -20.91 -9.77 18.30
C GLY A 230 -21.54 -8.63 17.50
N ASP A 231 -20.76 -7.63 17.14
CA ASP A 231 -21.17 -6.52 16.28
C ASP A 231 -21.36 -7.00 14.82
N VAL A 232 -20.58 -8.05 14.44
CA VAL A 232 -20.65 -8.75 13.17
C VAL A 232 -20.68 -10.27 13.37
N ASP A 233 -21.19 -11.00 12.36
CA ASP A 233 -21.24 -12.46 12.36
C ASP A 233 -19.89 -13.09 11.96
N ALA A 234 -19.13 -12.41 11.09
CA ALA A 234 -17.84 -12.86 10.57
C ALA A 234 -16.90 -11.69 10.29
N ALA A 235 -15.62 -11.96 10.17
CA ALA A 235 -14.64 -10.98 9.77
C ALA A 235 -13.57 -11.57 8.87
N ALA A 236 -13.14 -10.79 7.86
CA ALA A 236 -12.02 -11.09 6.97
C ALA A 236 -10.74 -10.44 7.53
N ILE A 237 -9.72 -11.25 7.81
CA ILE A 237 -8.47 -10.80 8.44
C ILE A 237 -7.26 -11.56 7.87
N PHE A 238 -6.05 -11.04 8.08
CA PHE A 238 -4.85 -11.84 7.79
C PHE A 238 -4.65 -12.94 8.87
N GLN A 239 -3.98 -14.01 8.51
CA GLN A 239 -3.94 -15.29 9.22
C GLN A 239 -3.61 -15.22 10.71
N ASP A 240 -2.71 -14.34 11.13
CA ASP A 240 -2.28 -14.20 12.52
C ASP A 240 -2.77 -12.92 13.21
N ALA A 241 -3.77 -12.24 12.61
CA ALA A 241 -4.29 -10.96 13.13
C ALA A 241 -4.88 -11.04 14.56
N ARG A 242 -5.36 -12.22 14.97
CA ARG A 242 -5.82 -12.45 16.35
C ARG A 242 -4.72 -12.23 17.40
N ASN A 243 -3.44 -12.39 17.01
CA ASN A 243 -2.32 -12.11 17.90
C ASN A 243 -2.20 -10.63 18.29
N ILE A 244 -2.73 -9.71 17.46
CA ILE A 244 -2.68 -8.25 17.74
C ILE A 244 -3.45 -7.95 19.02
N VAL A 245 -4.60 -8.58 19.21
CA VAL A 245 -5.50 -8.33 20.36
C VAL A 245 -5.27 -9.31 21.52
N LYS A 246 -4.44 -10.34 21.36
CA LYS A 246 -4.24 -11.43 22.34
C LYS A 246 -3.81 -10.94 23.72
N LYS A 247 -3.06 -9.84 23.79
CA LYS A 247 -2.61 -9.29 25.07
C LYS A 247 -3.77 -8.81 25.91
N ASP A 248 -4.76 -8.16 25.28
CA ASP A 248 -5.93 -7.59 25.95
C ASP A 248 -7.11 -8.57 26.00
N TYR A 249 -7.12 -9.54 25.06
CA TYR A 249 -8.13 -10.61 24.94
C TYR A 249 -7.45 -11.98 24.88
N PRO A 250 -6.94 -12.50 26.02
CA PRO A 250 -6.14 -13.74 26.07
C PRO A 250 -6.84 -14.97 25.50
N THR A 251 -8.18 -15.00 25.56
CA THR A 251 -9.05 -16.11 25.11
C THR A 251 -9.47 -15.99 23.64
N VAL A 252 -8.95 -15.02 22.87
CA VAL A 252 -9.37 -14.75 21.49
C VAL A 252 -9.36 -15.99 20.59
N PHE A 253 -8.40 -16.91 20.77
CA PHE A 253 -8.31 -18.15 20.01
C PHE A 253 -9.36 -19.19 20.45
N GLU A 254 -9.81 -19.12 21.69
CA GLU A 254 -10.84 -20.00 22.28
C GLU A 254 -12.23 -19.48 21.93
N ASP A 255 -12.42 -18.15 21.88
CA ASP A 255 -13.69 -17.47 21.64
C ASP A 255 -14.03 -17.32 20.15
N THR A 256 -13.03 -17.53 19.27
CA THR A 256 -13.21 -17.49 17.82
C THR A 256 -12.72 -18.77 17.16
N ARG A 257 -13.24 -19.06 15.96
CA ARG A 257 -12.71 -20.10 15.10
C ARG A 257 -12.56 -19.62 13.69
N VAL A 258 -11.67 -20.24 12.94
CA VAL A 258 -11.50 -20.01 11.52
C VAL A 258 -12.62 -20.75 10.78
N LEU A 259 -13.34 -20.04 9.93
CA LEU A 259 -14.31 -20.61 9.01
C LEU A 259 -13.60 -21.19 7.77
N THR A 260 -12.67 -20.42 7.20
CA THR A 260 -11.88 -20.80 6.04
C THR A 260 -10.59 -20.01 5.96
N TYR A 261 -9.56 -20.62 5.34
CA TYR A 261 -8.36 -19.93 4.87
C TYR A 261 -8.43 -19.72 3.36
N THR A 262 -7.76 -18.70 2.88
CA THR A 262 -7.60 -18.44 1.45
C THR A 262 -6.34 -19.09 0.89
N ALA A 263 -6.14 -19.03 -0.43
CA ALA A 263 -4.85 -19.25 -1.05
C ALA A 263 -3.80 -18.24 -0.56
N ASN A 264 -2.52 -18.55 -0.82
CA ASN A 264 -1.40 -17.67 -0.47
C ASN A 264 -1.52 -16.31 -1.16
N ILE A 265 -1.18 -15.27 -0.42
CA ILE A 265 -1.08 -13.89 -0.84
C ILE A 265 0.42 -13.56 -0.85
N PRO A 266 1.02 -13.07 -1.96
CA PRO A 266 2.38 -12.54 -1.91
C PRO A 266 2.51 -11.55 -0.75
N ASN A 267 3.63 -11.55 -0.03
CA ASN A 267 3.77 -10.68 1.14
C ASN A 267 3.88 -9.20 0.74
N ASP A 268 3.73 -8.31 1.72
CA ASP A 268 3.70 -6.86 1.54
C ASP A 268 4.96 -6.34 0.85
N THR A 269 4.81 -5.26 0.11
CA THR A 269 5.89 -4.62 -0.64
C THR A 269 6.48 -3.43 0.11
N ILE A 270 7.77 -3.17 -0.14
CA ILE A 270 8.33 -1.83 -0.03
C ILE A 270 8.47 -1.32 -1.47
N SER A 271 7.75 -0.25 -1.75
CA SER A 271 7.68 0.33 -3.09
C SER A 271 8.11 1.79 -3.06
N VAL A 272 8.86 2.22 -4.06
CA VAL A 272 9.27 3.62 -4.22
C VAL A 272 8.38 4.29 -5.26
N ARG A 273 8.30 5.64 -5.24
CA ARG A 273 7.65 6.41 -6.29
C ARG A 273 8.29 6.08 -7.65
N SER A 274 7.50 6.05 -8.70
CA SER A 274 7.92 5.53 -10.02
C SER A 274 9.02 6.33 -10.70
N ASP A 275 9.17 7.62 -10.37
CA ASP A 275 10.20 8.50 -10.91
C ASP A 275 11.46 8.56 -10.02
N MET A 276 11.57 7.71 -8.99
CA MET A 276 12.76 7.65 -8.14
C MET A 276 14.01 7.32 -8.95
N ASN A 277 15.06 8.08 -8.73
CA ASN A 277 16.37 7.80 -9.32
C ASN A 277 16.83 6.38 -9.01
N ALA A 278 17.41 5.69 -10.00
CA ALA A 278 17.79 4.28 -9.87
C ALA A 278 18.84 4.02 -8.77
N GLU A 279 19.78 4.93 -8.57
CA GLU A 279 20.79 4.84 -7.51
C GLU A 279 20.12 4.98 -6.13
N TRP A 280 19.19 5.92 -5.99
CA TRP A 280 18.42 6.09 -4.76
C TRP A 280 17.50 4.92 -4.48
N SER A 281 16.83 4.36 -5.49
CA SER A 281 16.06 3.12 -5.35
C SER A 281 16.91 1.98 -4.81
N ALA A 282 18.13 1.79 -5.35
CA ALA A 282 19.06 0.78 -4.89
C ALA A 282 19.56 1.05 -3.47
N LYS A 283 19.81 2.32 -3.11
CA LYS A 283 20.26 2.74 -1.78
C LYS A 283 19.16 2.50 -0.72
N ILE A 284 17.92 2.86 -1.04
CA ILE A 284 16.76 2.59 -0.19
C ILE A 284 16.55 1.08 -0.03
N GLN A 285 16.63 0.31 -1.13
CA GLN A 285 16.52 -1.14 -1.10
C GLN A 285 17.55 -1.77 -0.15
N GLN A 286 18.83 -1.36 -0.27
CA GLN A 286 19.89 -1.89 0.58
C GLN A 286 19.70 -1.49 2.06
N ALA A 287 19.26 -0.25 2.33
CA ALA A 287 19.01 0.22 3.69
C ALA A 287 17.96 -0.66 4.41
N PHE A 288 16.87 -1.02 3.75
CA PHE A 288 15.84 -1.90 4.34
C PHE A 288 16.33 -3.34 4.51
N ILE A 289 17.11 -3.87 3.55
CA ILE A 289 17.73 -5.21 3.70
C ILE A 289 18.63 -5.22 4.93
N ASP A 290 19.49 -4.22 5.08
CA ASP A 290 20.41 -4.12 6.22
C ASP A 290 19.68 -3.96 7.55
N ILE A 291 18.55 -3.23 7.58
CA ILE A 291 17.70 -3.11 8.77
C ILE A 291 17.12 -4.48 9.15
N GLY A 292 16.66 -5.26 8.17
CA GLY A 292 16.15 -6.62 8.40
C GLY A 292 17.21 -7.62 8.86
N LEU A 293 18.48 -7.38 8.51
CA LEU A 293 19.61 -8.23 8.95
C LEU A 293 20.14 -7.84 10.33
N ASP A 294 19.98 -6.59 10.74
CA ASP A 294 20.38 -6.12 12.07
C ASP A 294 19.37 -6.56 13.14
N PRO A 295 19.82 -7.16 14.28
CA PRO A 295 18.89 -7.65 15.30
C PRO A 295 17.96 -6.56 15.90
N ALA A 296 18.47 -5.34 16.09
CA ALA A 296 17.67 -4.21 16.60
C ALA A 296 16.69 -3.71 15.56
N GLY A 297 17.12 -3.61 14.29
CA GLY A 297 16.28 -3.26 13.15
C GLY A 297 15.17 -4.28 12.92
N ARG A 298 15.51 -5.58 12.99
CA ARG A 298 14.53 -6.68 12.89
C ARG A 298 13.48 -6.60 13.97
N ALA A 299 13.85 -6.30 15.22
CA ALA A 299 12.88 -6.15 16.30
C ALA A 299 11.85 -5.05 15.99
N ILE A 300 12.27 -3.92 15.38
CA ILE A 300 11.38 -2.82 15.00
C ILE A 300 10.43 -3.24 13.88
N ILE A 301 10.93 -3.82 12.78
CA ILE A 301 10.07 -4.22 11.66
C ILE A 301 9.10 -5.35 12.04
N LYS A 302 9.50 -6.21 12.98
CA LYS A 302 8.65 -7.25 13.57
C LYS A 302 7.47 -6.66 14.35
N GLU A 303 7.72 -5.65 15.17
CA GLU A 303 6.68 -4.96 15.94
C GLU A 303 5.67 -4.22 15.03
N ILE A 304 6.12 -3.71 13.88
CA ILE A 304 5.26 -2.99 12.93
C ILE A 304 4.29 -3.97 12.24
N TYR A 305 4.80 -4.95 11.51
CA TYR A 305 4.01 -5.84 10.64
C TYR A 305 4.39 -7.33 10.72
N SER A 306 5.04 -7.75 11.78
CA SER A 306 5.58 -9.11 11.93
C SER A 306 6.57 -9.48 10.82
N HIS A 307 7.25 -8.50 10.22
CA HIS A 307 8.28 -8.75 9.24
C HIS A 307 9.58 -9.22 9.92
N GLU A 308 10.23 -10.20 9.32
CA GLU A 308 11.51 -10.75 9.79
C GLU A 308 12.68 -10.36 8.87
N GLY A 309 12.38 -9.76 7.72
CA GLY A 309 13.36 -9.30 6.74
C GLY A 309 12.72 -8.94 5.41
N TYR A 310 13.57 -8.61 4.46
CA TYR A 310 13.16 -8.19 3.12
C TYR A 310 14.03 -8.86 2.05
N VAL A 311 13.42 -9.26 0.94
CA VAL A 311 14.08 -9.78 -0.24
C VAL A 311 13.76 -8.90 -1.45
N LYS A 312 14.67 -8.87 -2.43
CA LYS A 312 14.44 -8.19 -3.70
C LYS A 312 13.20 -8.77 -4.37
N SER A 313 12.41 -7.90 -4.97
CA SER A 313 11.16 -8.27 -5.61
C SER A 313 11.01 -7.61 -6.97
N GLU A 314 10.12 -8.16 -7.78
CA GLU A 314 9.78 -7.66 -9.10
C GLU A 314 8.26 -7.74 -9.32
N ASP A 315 7.76 -6.91 -10.22
CA ASP A 315 6.33 -6.74 -10.47
C ASP A 315 5.62 -8.03 -10.91
N SER A 316 6.32 -8.92 -11.60
CA SER A 316 5.78 -10.20 -12.11
C SER A 316 5.24 -11.13 -11.00
N ILE A 317 5.79 -11.04 -9.78
CA ILE A 317 5.35 -11.80 -8.60
C ILE A 317 3.89 -11.48 -8.26
N PHE A 318 3.43 -10.26 -8.57
CA PHE A 318 2.09 -9.76 -8.24
C PHE A 318 1.05 -10.00 -9.35
N ASN A 319 1.35 -10.82 -10.37
CA ASN A 319 0.36 -11.16 -11.41
C ASN A 319 -0.86 -11.89 -10.82
N VAL A 320 -0.66 -12.78 -9.85
CA VAL A 320 -1.75 -13.43 -9.12
C VAL A 320 -2.67 -12.41 -8.43
N VAL A 321 -2.13 -11.29 -7.99
CA VAL A 321 -2.92 -10.21 -7.35
C VAL A 321 -3.83 -9.54 -8.36
N ARG A 322 -3.35 -9.34 -9.59
CA ARG A 322 -4.15 -8.82 -10.72
C ARG A 322 -5.30 -9.75 -11.07
N GLU A 323 -5.03 -11.07 -11.10
CA GLU A 323 -6.06 -12.08 -11.35
C GLU A 323 -7.16 -12.05 -10.29
N TYR A 324 -6.78 -12.00 -9.01
CA TYR A 324 -7.74 -11.87 -7.90
C TYR A 324 -8.50 -10.54 -7.95
N GLY A 325 -7.81 -9.45 -8.24
CA GLY A 325 -8.43 -8.13 -8.41
C GLY A 325 -9.46 -8.09 -9.54
N GLN A 326 -9.16 -8.74 -10.67
CA GLN A 326 -10.11 -8.85 -11.80
C GLN A 326 -11.34 -9.69 -11.43
N LYS A 327 -11.14 -10.80 -10.70
CA LYS A 327 -12.21 -11.67 -10.24
C LYS A 327 -13.20 -10.96 -9.31
N VAL A 328 -12.71 -10.08 -8.45
CA VAL A 328 -13.50 -9.38 -7.43
C VAL A 328 -14.08 -8.05 -7.94
N LYS A 329 -13.58 -7.52 -9.06
CA LYS A 329 -14.23 -6.38 -9.73
C LYS A 329 -15.58 -6.86 -10.28
N THR A 330 -16.65 -6.54 -9.57
CA THR A 330 -18.00 -6.59 -10.14
C THR A 330 -18.08 -5.54 -11.25
N GLU A 331 -18.59 -5.94 -12.42
CA GLU A 331 -18.90 -5.05 -13.56
C GLU A 331 -19.84 -3.91 -13.15
#